data_267721e5bf446c1c1461251b81f8e9bc
#
_entry.id   267721e5bf446c1c1461251b81f8e9bc
#
_cell.length_a   1.000
_cell.length_b   1.000
_cell.length_c   1.000
_cell.angle_alpha   90.00
_cell.angle_beta   90.00
_cell.angle_gamma   90.00
#
_symmetry.space_group_name_H-M   'P 1'
#
loop_
_entity.id
_entity.type
_entity.pdbx_description
1 polymer ?
#
loop_
_entity_poly.entity_id
_entity_poly.type
_entity_poly.pdbx_seq_one_letter_code
_entity_poly.pdbx_strand_id
1 'polypeptide(L)'
;MRKTLTVMALALLVLAALPARAQKVERHPSEDFKIGVAGYSYREFDIDQTLKYLQSMDVKYFSVKDWWLPLDSTKEQMDDFKAKCAEYGIQGYILGPIYMRSEADVDKTFAYVQRYGSDMFIGVPDYDLLPYVIAKVKETGIRVAIHTHGPDGAAFPDIRKVVELVKDPSLGVGCCMDLGHTFRSGYDVAKDIKKYGKWIYDIHIKDETDASPAGSTWEMGRGKMDIKAIVKALRKIKYQGVVSLEFEKNGEDPHGGVAESIGYLRGIIDAL
;
A
#
# COMPACT_ATOMS: atom_id res chain seq x y z
N MET A 1 69.28 25.21 58.80
CA MET A 1 67.87 25.41 58.40
C MET A 1 67.73 25.17 56.88
N ARG A 2 67.28 23.98 56.48
CA ARG A 2 67.08 23.62 55.09
C ARG A 2 65.57 23.58 54.87
N LYS A 3 65.06 24.44 53.97
CA LYS A 3 63.67 24.45 53.53
C LYS A 3 63.52 23.48 52.38
N THR A 4 62.80 22.41 52.61
CA THR A 4 62.37 21.47 51.55
C THR A 4 61.12 22.01 50.86
N LEU A 5 61.21 22.31 49.56
CA LEU A 5 60.10 22.63 48.72
C LEU A 5 59.49 21.31 48.19
N THR A 6 58.23 21.04 48.55
CA THR A 6 57.47 19.94 47.98
C THR A 6 56.77 20.45 46.76
N VAL A 7 57.14 19.93 45.56
CA VAL A 7 56.46 20.21 44.30
C VAL A 7 55.35 19.18 44.15
N MET A 8 54.10 19.62 44.24
CA MET A 8 52.90 18.81 43.83
C MET A 8 52.75 18.85 42.32
N ALA A 9 52.98 17.73 41.67
CA ALA A 9 52.69 17.56 40.29
C ALA A 9 51.22 17.26 40.14
N LEU A 10 50.41 18.17 39.51
CA LEU A 10 49.01 18.00 39.15
C LEU A 10 48.97 17.26 37.81
N ALA A 11 48.61 15.97 37.83
CA ALA A 11 48.41 15.21 36.64
C ALA A 11 47.02 15.53 36.08
N LEU A 12 46.92 16.32 34.99
CA LEU A 12 45.71 16.52 34.22
C LEU A 12 45.44 15.25 33.42
N LEU A 13 44.43 14.48 33.84
CA LEU A 13 43.82 13.43 33.01
C LEU A 13 42.96 14.11 31.93
N VAL A 14 43.48 14.21 30.73
CA VAL A 14 42.69 14.56 29.55
C VAL A 14 41.93 13.30 29.14
N LEU A 15 40.66 13.18 29.55
CA LEU A 15 39.75 12.21 28.95
C LEU A 15 39.47 12.66 27.50
N ALA A 16 40.15 12.04 26.54
CA ALA A 16 39.79 12.14 25.13
C ALA A 16 38.43 11.47 24.96
N ALA A 17 37.35 12.26 24.88
CA ALA A 17 36.05 11.79 24.43
C ALA A 17 36.19 11.35 22.99
N LEU A 18 36.30 10.03 22.77
CA LEU A 18 36.16 9.45 21.44
C LEU A 18 34.76 9.82 20.92
N PRO A 19 34.65 10.38 19.72
CA PRO A 19 33.33 10.64 19.16
C PRO A 19 32.57 9.29 19.10
N ALA A 20 31.44 9.22 19.77
CA ALA A 20 30.53 8.11 19.64
C ALA A 20 30.22 7.98 18.16
N ARG A 21 30.86 7.04 17.50
CA ARG A 21 30.54 6.67 16.12
C ARG A 21 29.11 6.17 16.19
N ALA A 22 28.16 7.00 15.76
CA ALA A 22 26.80 6.57 15.58
C ALA A 22 26.89 5.30 14.73
N GLN A 23 26.68 4.13 15.35
CA GLN A 23 26.49 2.90 14.61
C GLN A 23 25.35 3.22 13.66
N LYS A 24 25.64 3.29 12.35
CA LYS A 24 24.61 3.15 11.34
C LYS A 24 23.92 1.84 11.71
N VAL A 25 22.75 1.93 12.31
CA VAL A 25 21.85 0.81 12.37
C VAL A 25 21.63 0.50 10.90
N GLU A 26 22.29 -0.54 10.38
CA GLU A 26 21.90 -1.16 9.13
C GLU A 26 20.46 -1.54 9.36
N ARG A 27 19.55 -0.70 8.85
CA ARG A 27 18.18 -1.13 8.68
C ARG A 27 18.31 -2.31 7.73
N HIS A 28 18.08 -3.51 8.23
CA HIS A 28 17.75 -4.60 7.36
C HIS A 28 16.57 -4.07 6.54
N PRO A 29 16.73 -3.88 5.22
CA PRO A 29 15.58 -3.55 4.42
C PRO A 29 14.58 -4.67 4.71
N SER A 30 13.35 -4.32 4.99
CA SER A 30 12.25 -5.28 5.00
C SER A 30 12.06 -5.73 3.55
N GLU A 31 13.04 -6.47 3.03
CA GLU A 31 13.12 -6.94 1.64
C GLU A 31 11.93 -7.83 1.27
N ASP A 32 11.19 -8.28 2.27
CA ASP A 32 10.06 -9.16 2.08
C ASP A 32 8.86 -8.48 1.41
N PHE A 33 8.69 -7.15 1.62
CA PHE A 33 7.51 -6.44 1.13
C PHE A 33 7.82 -5.04 0.60
N LYS A 34 7.20 -4.70 -0.51
CA LYS A 34 7.12 -3.31 -0.97
C LYS A 34 5.97 -2.64 -0.22
N ILE A 35 6.27 -1.70 0.66
CA ILE A 35 5.25 -0.94 1.38
C ILE A 35 4.85 0.27 0.56
N GLY A 36 3.55 0.45 0.36
CA GLY A 36 2.96 1.56 -0.34
C GLY A 36 1.82 2.24 0.43
N VAL A 37 1.23 3.24 -0.18
CA VAL A 37 0.01 3.90 0.29
C VAL A 37 -1.01 3.94 -0.84
N ALA A 38 -2.25 3.54 -0.57
CA ALA A 38 -3.36 3.70 -1.50
C ALA A 38 -3.72 5.19 -1.61
N GLY A 39 -3.82 5.70 -2.84
CA GLY A 39 -4.04 7.12 -3.09
C GLY A 39 -5.29 7.68 -2.42
N TYR A 40 -6.28 6.84 -2.14
CA TYR A 40 -7.48 7.24 -1.42
C TYR A 40 -7.20 7.81 -0.02
N SER A 41 -6.10 7.40 0.62
CA SER A 41 -5.67 7.94 1.92
C SER A 41 -5.44 9.47 1.90
N TYR A 42 -5.09 10.01 0.74
CA TYR A 42 -4.84 11.44 0.54
C TYR A 42 -5.83 12.08 -0.43
N ARG A 43 -7.09 11.62 -0.45
CA ARG A 43 -8.15 12.05 -1.37
C ARG A 43 -8.47 13.54 -1.34
N GLU A 44 -8.18 14.22 -0.23
CA GLU A 44 -8.42 15.66 -0.07
C GLU A 44 -7.18 16.53 -0.40
N PHE A 45 -6.08 15.90 -0.88
CA PHE A 45 -4.82 16.58 -1.13
C PHE A 45 -4.45 16.57 -2.61
N ASP A 46 -3.80 17.64 -3.05
CA ASP A 46 -3.16 17.67 -4.36
C ASP A 46 -1.95 16.69 -4.42
N ILE A 47 -1.47 16.46 -5.63
CA ILE A 47 -0.37 15.51 -5.83
C ILE A 47 0.94 15.99 -5.21
N ASP A 48 1.23 17.29 -5.23
CA ASP A 48 2.49 17.83 -4.70
C ASP A 48 2.58 17.66 -3.18
N GLN A 49 1.48 17.94 -2.48
CA GLN A 49 1.41 17.71 -1.03
C GLN A 49 1.44 16.22 -0.70
N THR A 50 0.74 15.39 -1.47
CA THR A 50 0.75 13.93 -1.29
C THR A 50 2.15 13.37 -1.45
N LEU A 51 2.90 13.75 -2.49
CA LEU A 51 4.26 13.29 -2.71
C LEU A 51 5.22 13.73 -1.58
N LYS A 52 5.08 14.95 -1.06
CA LYS A 52 5.85 15.42 0.12
C LYS A 52 5.57 14.54 1.35
N TYR A 53 4.32 14.20 1.61
CA TYR A 53 3.95 13.33 2.71
C TYR A 53 4.53 11.92 2.54
N LEU A 54 4.40 11.32 1.37
CA LEU A 54 4.96 10.00 1.09
C LEU A 54 6.50 9.99 1.22
N GLN A 55 7.17 11.02 0.70
CA GLN A 55 8.63 11.18 0.83
C GLN A 55 9.07 11.30 2.29
N SER A 56 8.35 12.08 3.09
CA SER A 56 8.69 12.28 4.52
C SER A 56 8.66 10.99 5.34
N MET A 57 7.87 9.99 4.88
CA MET A 57 7.76 8.67 5.49
C MET A 57 8.63 7.60 4.80
N ASP A 58 9.45 7.98 3.80
CA ASP A 58 10.23 7.05 2.98
C ASP A 58 9.35 5.96 2.29
N VAL A 59 8.13 6.33 1.88
CA VAL A 59 7.24 5.47 1.10
C VAL A 59 7.58 5.63 -0.38
N LYS A 60 7.82 4.50 -1.07
CA LYS A 60 8.27 4.50 -2.46
C LYS A 60 7.16 4.18 -3.47
N TYR A 61 6.02 3.68 -3.02
CA TYR A 61 4.94 3.19 -3.88
C TYR A 61 3.61 3.81 -3.48
N PHE A 62 2.80 4.19 -4.47
CA PHE A 62 1.41 4.56 -4.20
C PHE A 62 0.51 4.19 -5.37
N SER A 63 -0.79 3.98 -5.13
CA SER A 63 -1.77 3.81 -6.19
C SER A 63 -2.25 5.18 -6.67
N VAL A 64 -2.25 5.35 -8.00
CA VAL A 64 -2.60 6.63 -8.65
C VAL A 64 -4.10 6.71 -8.86
N LYS A 65 -4.70 7.80 -8.40
CA LYS A 65 -6.11 8.08 -8.56
C LYS A 65 -6.39 9.00 -9.75
N ASP A 66 -7.57 8.85 -10.32
CA ASP A 66 -8.03 9.57 -11.51
C ASP A 66 -8.24 11.07 -11.32
N TRP A 67 -8.39 11.54 -10.08
CA TRP A 67 -8.40 12.99 -9.79
C TRP A 67 -7.01 13.65 -9.89
N TRP A 68 -5.91 12.89 -9.76
CA TRP A 68 -4.55 13.40 -10.02
C TRP A 68 -4.10 13.15 -11.46
N LEU A 69 -4.57 12.07 -12.07
CA LEU A 69 -4.25 11.68 -13.43
C LEU A 69 -5.50 11.16 -14.13
N PRO A 70 -6.31 12.06 -14.74
CA PRO A 70 -7.57 11.71 -15.40
C PRO A 70 -7.42 10.66 -16.51
N LEU A 71 -8.49 9.89 -16.75
CA LEU A 71 -8.49 8.79 -17.73
C LEU A 71 -8.26 9.25 -19.19
N ASP A 72 -8.47 10.52 -19.46
CA ASP A 72 -8.23 11.15 -20.77
C ASP A 72 -6.86 11.82 -20.89
N SER A 73 -6.01 11.72 -19.86
CA SER A 73 -4.65 12.25 -19.88
C SER A 73 -3.87 11.74 -21.08
N THR A 74 -3.13 12.65 -21.71
CA THR A 74 -2.23 12.31 -22.83
C THR A 74 -1.01 11.54 -22.33
N LYS A 75 -0.29 10.92 -23.25
CA LYS A 75 0.98 10.25 -22.93
C LYS A 75 2.00 11.20 -22.31
N GLU A 76 2.07 12.43 -22.81
CA GLU A 76 2.94 13.48 -22.29
C GLU A 76 2.59 13.83 -20.85
N GLN A 77 1.32 14.08 -20.55
CA GLN A 77 0.86 14.34 -19.19
C GLN A 77 1.16 13.18 -18.22
N MET A 78 1.06 11.94 -18.70
CA MET A 78 1.42 10.75 -17.91
C MET A 78 2.92 10.66 -17.65
N ASP A 79 3.74 11.04 -18.64
CA ASP A 79 5.19 11.03 -18.48
C ASP A 79 5.65 12.15 -17.53
N ASP A 80 5.06 13.33 -17.63
CA ASP A 80 5.28 14.45 -16.69
C ASP A 80 4.88 14.07 -15.25
N PHE A 81 3.73 13.38 -15.10
CA PHE A 81 3.30 12.90 -13.80
C PHE A 81 4.30 11.88 -13.20
N LYS A 82 4.78 10.96 -14.01
CA LYS A 82 5.81 9.99 -13.59
C LYS A 82 7.13 10.67 -13.24
N ALA A 83 7.55 11.65 -14.05
CA ALA A 83 8.75 12.44 -13.77
C ALA A 83 8.63 13.18 -12.45
N LYS A 84 7.48 13.84 -12.21
CA LYS A 84 7.17 14.48 -10.93
C LYS A 84 7.27 13.49 -9.76
N CYS A 85 6.67 12.32 -9.86
CA CYS A 85 6.77 11.29 -8.81
C CYS A 85 8.24 10.87 -8.58
N ALA A 86 9.01 10.71 -9.65
CA ALA A 86 10.42 10.30 -9.58
C ALA A 86 11.31 11.33 -8.89
N GLU A 87 11.02 12.65 -9.00
CA GLU A 87 11.73 13.71 -8.26
C GLU A 87 11.65 13.52 -6.74
N TYR A 88 10.56 12.92 -6.24
CA TYR A 88 10.39 12.56 -4.83
C TYR A 88 10.90 11.13 -4.51
N GLY A 89 11.42 10.40 -5.50
CA GLY A 89 11.83 9.01 -5.37
C GLY A 89 10.64 8.05 -5.19
N ILE A 90 9.49 8.39 -5.75
CA ILE A 90 8.21 7.67 -5.58
C ILE A 90 7.76 7.13 -6.94
N GLN A 91 7.12 5.97 -6.92
CA GLN A 91 6.51 5.32 -8.07
C GLN A 91 4.99 5.22 -7.91
N GLY A 92 4.24 5.79 -8.85
CA GLY A 92 2.84 5.42 -9.05
C GLY A 92 2.79 4.03 -9.67
N TYR A 93 2.72 2.99 -8.83
CA TYR A 93 2.93 1.61 -9.26
C TYR A 93 1.71 0.96 -9.92
N ILE A 94 0.52 1.45 -9.61
CA ILE A 94 -0.77 0.94 -10.10
C ILE A 94 -1.79 2.07 -10.21
N LEU A 95 -2.73 1.95 -11.12
CA LEU A 95 -3.82 2.90 -11.33
C LEU A 95 -5.11 2.38 -10.70
N GLY A 96 -5.91 3.24 -10.10
CA GLY A 96 -7.23 2.88 -9.58
C GLY A 96 -7.38 2.96 -8.06
N PRO A 97 -8.50 2.45 -7.52
CA PRO A 97 -9.62 1.73 -8.18
C PRO A 97 -10.37 2.56 -9.23
N ILE A 98 -10.63 1.96 -10.40
CA ILE A 98 -11.39 2.54 -11.50
C ILE A 98 -12.70 1.79 -11.66
N TYR A 99 -13.83 2.50 -11.60
CA TYR A 99 -15.15 1.92 -11.76
C TYR A 99 -15.51 1.83 -13.25
N MET A 100 -16.03 0.68 -13.68
CA MET A 100 -16.43 0.41 -15.06
C MET A 100 -17.89 -0.04 -15.08
N ARG A 101 -18.78 0.79 -15.68
CA ARG A 101 -20.23 0.60 -15.70
C ARG A 101 -20.77 0.26 -17.10
N SER A 102 -19.90 0.29 -18.12
CA SER A 102 -20.20 -0.02 -19.50
C SER A 102 -18.99 -0.60 -20.22
N GLU A 103 -19.19 -1.25 -21.37
CA GLU A 103 -18.09 -1.69 -22.23
C GLU A 103 -17.20 -0.51 -22.67
N ALA A 104 -17.79 0.67 -22.89
CA ALA A 104 -17.06 1.88 -23.22
C ALA A 104 -16.13 2.31 -22.07
N ASP A 105 -16.55 2.17 -20.80
CA ASP A 105 -15.67 2.42 -19.64
C ASP A 105 -14.52 1.42 -19.58
N VAL A 106 -14.79 0.15 -19.89
CA VAL A 106 -13.76 -0.90 -19.96
C VAL A 106 -12.73 -0.52 -21.02
N ASP A 107 -13.17 -0.20 -22.25
CA ASP A 107 -12.27 0.19 -23.34
C ASP A 107 -11.44 1.42 -22.98
N LYS A 108 -12.07 2.46 -22.43
CA LYS A 108 -11.39 3.68 -21.99
C LYS A 108 -10.34 3.38 -20.91
N THR A 109 -10.68 2.51 -19.95
CA THR A 109 -9.78 2.14 -18.86
C THR A 109 -8.57 1.37 -19.38
N PHE A 110 -8.77 0.36 -20.22
CA PHE A 110 -7.65 -0.40 -20.80
C PHE A 110 -6.74 0.48 -21.66
N ALA A 111 -7.31 1.36 -22.48
CA ALA A 111 -6.54 2.33 -23.27
C ALA A 111 -5.74 3.31 -22.39
N TYR A 112 -6.30 3.75 -21.25
CA TYR A 112 -5.64 4.59 -20.27
C TYR A 112 -4.45 3.86 -19.62
N VAL A 113 -4.67 2.63 -19.14
CA VAL A 113 -3.62 1.80 -18.51
C VAL A 113 -2.50 1.48 -19.50
N GLN A 114 -2.84 1.20 -20.75
CA GLN A 114 -1.87 0.96 -21.82
C GLN A 114 -1.01 2.22 -22.10
N ARG A 115 -1.65 3.40 -22.19
CA ARG A 115 -0.93 4.69 -22.35
C ARG A 115 0.00 4.97 -21.17
N TYR A 116 -0.44 4.67 -19.95
CA TYR A 116 0.41 4.78 -18.76
C TYR A 116 1.57 3.81 -18.80
N GLY A 117 1.45 2.66 -19.47
CA GLY A 117 2.48 1.63 -19.55
C GLY A 117 2.51 0.73 -18.31
N SER A 118 1.36 0.49 -17.70
CA SER A 118 1.20 -0.51 -16.63
C SER A 118 0.70 -1.84 -17.20
N ASP A 119 1.12 -2.96 -16.59
CA ASP A 119 0.65 -4.30 -16.93
C ASP A 119 -0.52 -4.76 -16.05
N MET A 120 -0.95 -3.90 -15.11
CA MET A 120 -2.04 -4.17 -14.20
C MET A 120 -2.69 -2.89 -13.69
N PHE A 121 -3.97 -2.93 -13.38
CA PHE A 121 -4.69 -1.87 -12.68
C PHE A 121 -5.69 -2.42 -11.67
N ILE A 122 -6.11 -1.57 -10.73
CA ILE A 122 -7.19 -1.88 -9.80
C ILE A 122 -8.50 -1.45 -10.44
N GLY A 123 -9.42 -2.39 -10.64
CA GLY A 123 -10.71 -2.15 -11.30
C GLY A 123 -11.90 -2.60 -10.49
N VAL A 124 -13.06 -1.99 -10.75
CA VAL A 124 -14.36 -2.37 -10.17
C VAL A 124 -15.38 -2.41 -11.30
N PRO A 125 -15.39 -3.48 -12.11
CA PRO A 125 -16.40 -3.64 -13.16
C PRO A 125 -17.75 -4.05 -12.56
N ASP A 126 -18.85 -3.72 -13.23
CA ASP A 126 -20.12 -4.38 -12.96
C ASP A 126 -20.03 -5.87 -13.34
N TYR A 127 -20.81 -6.73 -12.69
CA TYR A 127 -20.67 -8.18 -12.84
C TYR A 127 -20.89 -8.69 -14.27
N ASP A 128 -21.82 -8.11 -14.99
CA ASP A 128 -22.14 -8.45 -16.37
C ASP A 128 -21.05 -8.06 -17.37
N LEU A 129 -20.18 -7.13 -17.00
CA LEU A 129 -19.01 -6.74 -17.80
C LEU A 129 -17.81 -7.70 -17.64
N LEU A 130 -17.80 -8.61 -16.66
CA LEU A 130 -16.66 -9.50 -16.45
C LEU A 130 -16.23 -10.32 -17.68
N PRO A 131 -17.16 -10.89 -18.48
CA PRO A 131 -16.78 -11.58 -19.71
C PRO A 131 -16.03 -10.65 -20.69
N TYR A 132 -16.47 -9.39 -20.81
CA TYR A 132 -15.83 -8.40 -21.66
C TYR A 132 -14.46 -7.97 -21.10
N VAL A 133 -14.34 -7.75 -19.79
CA VAL A 133 -13.07 -7.49 -19.13
C VAL A 133 -12.07 -8.63 -19.37
N ILE A 134 -12.49 -9.88 -19.23
CA ILE A 134 -11.64 -11.05 -19.49
C ILE A 134 -11.19 -11.10 -20.97
N ALA A 135 -12.06 -10.73 -21.90
CA ALA A 135 -11.69 -10.63 -23.33
C ALA A 135 -10.61 -9.54 -23.54
N LYS A 136 -10.76 -8.38 -22.91
CA LYS A 136 -9.75 -7.29 -22.97
C LYS A 136 -8.43 -7.67 -22.32
N VAL A 137 -8.44 -8.41 -21.21
CA VAL A 137 -7.22 -8.96 -20.61
C VAL A 137 -6.48 -9.87 -21.59
N LYS A 138 -7.21 -10.76 -22.30
CA LYS A 138 -6.62 -11.65 -23.31
C LYS A 138 -6.07 -10.89 -24.52
N GLU A 139 -6.74 -9.83 -24.93
CA GLU A 139 -6.35 -8.97 -26.06
C GLU A 139 -5.07 -8.18 -25.74
N THR A 140 -4.99 -7.58 -24.56
CA THR A 140 -3.96 -6.59 -24.22
C THR A 140 -2.82 -7.14 -23.36
N GLY A 141 -3.04 -8.24 -22.66
CA GLY A 141 -2.14 -8.74 -21.62
C GLY A 141 -2.19 -7.95 -20.31
N ILE A 142 -3.01 -6.89 -20.21
CA ILE A 142 -3.13 -6.06 -19.01
C ILE A 142 -4.04 -6.77 -18.01
N ARG A 143 -3.53 -7.02 -16.82
CA ARG A 143 -4.25 -7.72 -15.74
C ARG A 143 -5.18 -6.78 -14.96
N VAL A 144 -6.19 -7.34 -14.33
CA VAL A 144 -7.13 -6.60 -13.49
C VAL A 144 -7.13 -7.16 -12.08
N ALA A 145 -6.83 -6.31 -11.11
CA ALA A 145 -6.99 -6.57 -9.69
C ALA A 145 -8.34 -5.98 -9.22
N ILE A 146 -9.36 -6.81 -9.05
CA ILE A 146 -10.69 -6.34 -8.62
C ILE A 146 -10.64 -5.93 -7.16
N HIS A 147 -10.99 -4.66 -6.87
CA HIS A 147 -11.03 -4.15 -5.50
C HIS A 147 -12.27 -4.64 -4.76
N THR A 148 -12.07 -5.07 -3.50
CA THR A 148 -13.15 -5.50 -2.61
C THR A 148 -13.51 -4.41 -1.63
N HIS A 149 -14.83 -4.18 -1.39
CA HIS A 149 -15.35 -3.03 -0.64
C HIS A 149 -16.09 -3.40 0.66
N GLY A 150 -16.13 -4.70 1.03
CA GLY A 150 -16.70 -5.15 2.28
C GLY A 150 -18.22 -5.23 2.34
N PRO A 151 -18.79 -5.19 3.54
CA PRO A 151 -20.20 -5.51 3.77
C PRO A 151 -21.19 -4.41 3.36
N ASP A 152 -20.73 -3.27 2.87
CA ASP A 152 -21.55 -2.07 2.66
C ASP A 152 -22.33 -2.07 1.33
N GLY A 153 -22.69 -3.25 0.82
CA GLY A 153 -23.50 -3.41 -0.39
C GLY A 153 -22.74 -3.23 -1.71
N ALA A 154 -21.43 -3.24 -1.67
CA ALA A 154 -20.59 -3.13 -2.85
C ALA A 154 -20.68 -4.36 -3.77
N ALA A 155 -20.39 -4.16 -5.07
CA ALA A 155 -20.43 -5.22 -6.08
C ALA A 155 -19.53 -6.41 -5.72
N PHE A 156 -18.32 -6.14 -5.21
CA PHE A 156 -17.38 -7.17 -4.75
C PHE A 156 -17.16 -7.01 -3.24
N PRO A 157 -17.97 -7.66 -2.39
CA PRO A 157 -17.84 -7.54 -0.95
C PRO A 157 -16.52 -8.13 -0.43
N ASP A 158 -16.06 -9.23 -1.01
CA ASP A 158 -14.82 -9.90 -0.62
C ASP A 158 -14.25 -10.77 -1.77
N ILE A 159 -13.07 -11.34 -1.54
CA ILE A 159 -12.36 -12.17 -2.52
C ILE A 159 -13.17 -13.40 -2.98
N ARG A 160 -14.11 -13.91 -2.16
CA ARG A 160 -14.95 -15.07 -2.53
C ARG A 160 -15.80 -14.75 -3.74
N LYS A 161 -16.32 -13.51 -3.79
CA LYS A 161 -17.14 -13.08 -4.94
C LYS A 161 -16.31 -12.98 -6.21
N VAL A 162 -15.07 -12.52 -6.13
CA VAL A 162 -14.14 -12.53 -7.27
C VAL A 162 -13.90 -13.97 -7.75
N VAL A 163 -13.59 -14.88 -6.82
CA VAL A 163 -13.34 -16.31 -7.13
C VAL A 163 -14.58 -16.98 -7.74
N GLU A 164 -15.77 -16.70 -7.20
CA GLU A 164 -17.05 -17.24 -7.70
C GLU A 164 -17.31 -16.85 -9.16
N LEU A 165 -17.06 -15.59 -9.50
CA LEU A 165 -17.41 -15.04 -10.80
C LEU A 165 -16.33 -15.30 -11.86
N VAL A 166 -15.05 -15.17 -11.51
CA VAL A 166 -13.93 -15.34 -12.45
C VAL A 166 -13.60 -16.82 -12.67
N LYS A 167 -13.66 -17.65 -11.61
CA LYS A 167 -13.48 -19.12 -11.60
C LYS A 167 -12.08 -19.62 -11.90
N ASP A 168 -11.25 -18.90 -12.67
CA ASP A 168 -9.90 -19.31 -13.07
C ASP A 168 -8.90 -18.15 -12.91
N PRO A 169 -7.93 -18.24 -11.97
CA PRO A 169 -6.96 -17.18 -11.74
C PRO A 169 -5.98 -16.99 -12.92
N SER A 170 -5.91 -17.95 -13.85
CA SER A 170 -5.03 -17.82 -15.04
C SER A 170 -5.57 -16.86 -16.09
N LEU A 171 -6.82 -16.41 -15.95
CA LEU A 171 -7.44 -15.46 -16.89
C LEU A 171 -6.90 -14.02 -16.78
N GLY A 172 -5.98 -13.75 -15.86
CA GLY A 172 -5.41 -12.41 -15.67
C GLY A 172 -6.34 -11.45 -14.91
N VAL A 173 -7.41 -11.96 -14.31
CA VAL A 173 -8.33 -11.23 -13.43
C VAL A 173 -8.23 -11.85 -12.03
N GLY A 174 -7.76 -11.04 -11.08
CA GLY A 174 -7.59 -11.41 -9.68
C GLY A 174 -8.20 -10.36 -8.76
N CYS A 175 -7.66 -10.24 -7.56
CA CYS A 175 -8.20 -9.41 -6.50
C CYS A 175 -7.16 -8.41 -5.99
N CYS A 176 -7.52 -7.14 -5.91
CA CYS A 176 -6.96 -6.22 -4.95
C CYS A 176 -7.73 -6.45 -3.64
N MET A 177 -7.15 -7.27 -2.77
CA MET A 177 -7.81 -7.67 -1.54
C MET A 177 -7.68 -6.58 -0.49
N ASP A 178 -8.81 -5.94 -0.18
CA ASP A 178 -8.88 -5.05 0.97
C ASP A 178 -9.04 -5.88 2.25
N LEU A 179 -8.01 -5.82 3.09
CA LEU A 179 -7.92 -6.62 4.31
C LEU A 179 -8.86 -6.12 5.40
N GLY A 180 -9.06 -4.79 5.50
CA GLY A 180 -9.98 -4.19 6.44
C GLY A 180 -11.42 -4.52 6.10
N HIS A 181 -11.80 -4.39 4.84
CA HIS A 181 -13.14 -4.77 4.38
C HIS A 181 -13.40 -6.28 4.55
N THR A 182 -12.39 -7.12 4.34
CA THR A 182 -12.48 -8.55 4.64
C THR A 182 -12.73 -8.80 6.13
N PHE A 183 -12.03 -8.09 7.01
CA PHE A 183 -12.21 -8.18 8.47
C PHE A 183 -13.59 -7.69 8.91
N ARG A 184 -14.07 -6.54 8.41
CA ARG A 184 -15.42 -5.99 8.68
C ARG A 184 -16.53 -6.93 8.21
N SER A 185 -16.26 -7.77 7.23
CA SER A 185 -17.16 -8.84 6.77
C SER A 185 -17.17 -10.07 7.71
N GLY A 186 -16.43 -10.03 8.82
CA GLY A 186 -16.37 -11.10 9.83
C GLY A 186 -15.47 -12.27 9.45
N TYR A 187 -14.57 -12.12 8.48
CA TYR A 187 -13.68 -13.18 8.03
C TYR A 187 -12.29 -13.11 8.67
N ASP A 188 -11.66 -14.28 8.82
CA ASP A 188 -10.26 -14.40 9.23
C ASP A 188 -9.34 -14.06 8.04
N VAL A 189 -8.80 -12.84 8.08
CA VAL A 189 -7.97 -12.27 7.02
C VAL A 189 -6.74 -13.13 6.73
N ALA A 190 -6.02 -13.57 7.77
CA ALA A 190 -4.80 -14.36 7.61
C ALA A 190 -5.07 -15.76 7.03
N LYS A 191 -6.24 -16.33 7.32
CA LYS A 191 -6.70 -17.60 6.73
C LYS A 191 -7.08 -17.40 5.26
N ASP A 192 -7.74 -16.31 4.93
CA ASP A 192 -8.14 -16.01 3.57
C ASP A 192 -6.93 -15.72 2.68
N ILE A 193 -5.95 -14.96 3.14
CA ILE A 193 -4.69 -14.76 2.42
C ILE A 193 -4.06 -16.12 2.05
N LYS A 194 -3.95 -17.02 3.00
CA LYS A 194 -3.38 -18.37 2.75
C LYS A 194 -4.22 -19.19 1.78
N LYS A 195 -5.54 -19.09 1.87
CA LYS A 195 -6.47 -19.87 1.04
C LYS A 195 -6.51 -19.36 -0.40
N TYR A 196 -6.52 -18.03 -0.57
CA TYR A 196 -6.76 -17.39 -1.85
C TYR A 196 -5.51 -16.76 -2.48
N GLY A 197 -4.30 -17.08 -2.00
CA GLY A 197 -3.06 -16.43 -2.40
C GLY A 197 -2.83 -16.31 -3.91
N LYS A 198 -3.28 -17.30 -4.70
CA LYS A 198 -3.19 -17.27 -6.18
C LYS A 198 -4.07 -16.19 -6.84
N TRP A 199 -5.07 -15.70 -6.12
CA TRP A 199 -6.01 -14.70 -6.58
C TRP A 199 -5.61 -13.29 -6.18
N ILE A 200 -4.68 -13.14 -5.24
CA ILE A 200 -4.27 -11.85 -4.68
C ILE A 200 -3.23 -11.23 -5.61
N TYR A 201 -3.63 -10.22 -6.35
CA TYR A 201 -2.79 -9.47 -7.28
C TYR A 201 -2.26 -8.18 -6.64
N ASP A 202 -3.09 -7.55 -5.80
CA ASP A 202 -2.73 -6.37 -5.03
C ASP A 202 -3.38 -6.42 -3.64
N ILE A 203 -2.93 -5.57 -2.72
CA ILE A 203 -3.44 -5.54 -1.34
C ILE A 203 -3.62 -4.10 -0.89
N HIS A 204 -4.81 -3.82 -0.35
CA HIS A 204 -5.03 -2.70 0.54
C HIS A 204 -5.05 -3.20 1.98
N ILE A 205 -4.13 -2.70 2.80
CA ILE A 205 -4.06 -3.00 4.23
C ILE A 205 -4.52 -1.80 5.04
N LYS A 206 -5.32 -2.03 6.06
CA LYS A 206 -5.74 -1.07 7.07
C LYS A 206 -5.96 -1.81 8.39
N ASP A 207 -6.13 -1.10 9.48
CA ASP A 207 -6.62 -1.67 10.73
C ASP A 207 -8.03 -1.15 11.02
N GLU A 208 -8.83 -1.94 11.69
CA GLU A 208 -10.26 -1.68 11.88
C GLU A 208 -10.66 -1.80 13.34
N THR A 209 -11.62 -0.98 13.75
CA THR A 209 -12.13 -0.95 15.13
C THR A 209 -12.98 -2.16 15.49
N ASP A 210 -13.61 -2.81 14.50
CA ASP A 210 -14.50 -3.96 14.74
C ASP A 210 -14.62 -4.89 13.53
N ALA A 211 -14.83 -6.19 13.80
CA ALA A 211 -15.09 -7.23 12.81
C ALA A 211 -16.57 -7.27 12.41
N SER A 212 -17.15 -6.13 12.15
CA SER A 212 -18.56 -5.98 11.75
C SER A 212 -18.74 -4.82 10.77
N PRO A 213 -19.89 -4.69 10.10
CA PRO A 213 -20.16 -3.53 9.23
C PRO A 213 -20.01 -2.17 9.94
N ALA A 214 -20.14 -2.12 11.27
CA ALA A 214 -19.93 -0.90 12.07
C ALA A 214 -18.46 -0.56 12.32
N GLY A 215 -17.51 -1.43 11.93
CA GLY A 215 -16.08 -1.17 12.01
C GLY A 215 -15.69 0.02 11.15
N SER A 216 -14.64 0.72 11.56
CA SER A 216 -14.07 1.85 10.84
C SER A 216 -12.55 1.82 10.95
N THR A 217 -11.89 2.44 9.97
CA THR A 217 -10.42 2.49 9.92
C THR A 217 -9.84 3.21 11.14
N TRP A 218 -8.80 2.60 11.70
CA TRP A 218 -8.02 3.17 12.80
C TRP A 218 -6.53 3.12 12.47
N GLU A 219 -5.71 3.84 13.26
CA GLU A 219 -4.24 3.73 13.17
C GLU A 219 -3.84 2.28 13.41
N MET A 220 -2.97 1.75 12.54
CA MET A 220 -2.56 0.35 12.59
C MET A 220 -1.90 0.02 13.94
N GLY A 221 -2.34 -1.06 14.54
CA GLY A 221 -1.95 -1.49 15.87
C GLY A 221 -2.84 -0.96 17.00
N ARG A 222 -3.77 -0.04 16.71
CA ARG A 222 -4.79 0.43 17.67
C ARG A 222 -6.15 -0.22 17.42
N GLY A 223 -6.34 -0.84 16.26
CA GLY A 223 -7.55 -1.58 15.91
C GLY A 223 -7.57 -3.00 16.46
N LYS A 224 -8.40 -3.84 15.88
CA LYS A 224 -8.61 -5.24 16.30
C LYS A 224 -8.05 -6.27 15.35
N MET A 225 -7.42 -5.87 14.24
CA MET A 225 -6.86 -6.82 13.28
C MET A 225 -5.53 -7.40 13.77
N ASP A 226 -5.33 -8.70 13.60
CA ASP A 226 -4.03 -9.33 13.88
C ASP A 226 -3.04 -9.09 12.72
N ILE A 227 -2.44 -7.90 12.71
CA ILE A 227 -1.46 -7.48 11.68
C ILE A 227 -0.28 -8.44 11.63
N LYS A 228 0.13 -8.99 12.77
CA LYS A 228 1.23 -9.97 12.82
C LYS A 228 0.88 -11.27 12.11
N ALA A 229 -0.35 -11.77 12.29
CA ALA A 229 -0.82 -12.96 11.58
C ALA A 229 -0.95 -12.69 10.07
N ILE A 230 -1.38 -11.49 9.68
CA ILE A 230 -1.46 -11.04 8.28
C ILE A 230 -0.07 -11.06 7.63
N VAL A 231 0.93 -10.42 8.23
CA VAL A 231 2.31 -10.41 7.72
C VAL A 231 2.86 -11.84 7.58
N LYS A 232 2.64 -12.70 8.58
CA LYS A 232 3.03 -14.13 8.49
C LYS A 232 2.33 -14.86 7.34
N ALA A 233 1.05 -14.57 7.10
CA ALA A 233 0.30 -15.17 5.99
C ALA A 233 0.84 -14.73 4.63
N LEU A 234 1.16 -13.44 4.46
CA LEU A 234 1.78 -12.89 3.26
C LEU A 234 3.16 -13.53 2.97
N ARG A 235 4.00 -13.69 4.00
CA ARG A 235 5.27 -14.42 3.88
C ARG A 235 5.05 -15.88 3.46
N LYS A 236 4.05 -16.53 4.05
CA LYS A 236 3.74 -17.94 3.75
C LYS A 236 3.36 -18.16 2.28
N ILE A 237 2.62 -17.24 1.67
CA ILE A 237 2.27 -17.29 0.24
C ILE A 237 3.35 -16.71 -0.66
N LYS A 238 4.43 -16.18 -0.10
CA LYS A 238 5.53 -15.50 -0.80
C LYS A 238 5.01 -14.34 -1.67
N TYR A 239 4.15 -13.50 -1.09
CA TYR A 239 3.62 -12.34 -1.79
C TYR A 239 4.74 -11.39 -2.23
N GLN A 240 4.74 -10.97 -3.50
CA GLN A 240 5.77 -10.13 -4.11
C GLN A 240 5.26 -8.74 -4.54
N GLY A 241 3.97 -8.50 -4.35
CA GLY A 241 3.33 -7.22 -4.71
C GLY A 241 3.57 -6.12 -3.67
N VAL A 242 2.90 -5.01 -3.88
CA VAL A 242 2.90 -3.89 -2.93
C VAL A 242 1.83 -4.15 -1.85
N VAL A 243 2.18 -3.91 -0.59
CA VAL A 243 1.23 -3.86 0.52
C VAL A 243 0.92 -2.39 0.75
N SER A 244 -0.20 -1.92 0.20
CA SER A 244 -0.59 -0.51 0.23
C SER A 244 -1.48 -0.22 1.43
N LEU A 245 -1.02 0.66 2.32
CA LEU A 245 -1.88 1.17 3.40
C LEU A 245 -3.00 2.03 2.80
N GLU A 246 -4.25 1.69 3.10
CA GLU A 246 -5.40 2.54 2.83
C GLU A 246 -5.98 3.08 4.14
N PHE A 247 -5.73 4.35 4.41
CA PHE A 247 -6.16 5.01 5.65
C PHE A 247 -7.37 5.89 5.35
N GLU A 248 -8.53 5.56 5.91
CA GLU A 248 -9.78 6.24 5.61
C GLU A 248 -10.25 7.19 6.70
N LYS A 249 -9.69 7.08 7.90
CA LYS A 249 -9.98 7.98 9.02
C LYS A 249 -9.45 9.38 8.75
N ASN A 250 -10.27 10.39 9.07
CA ASN A 250 -9.87 11.79 9.07
C ASN A 250 -9.24 12.26 7.74
N GLY A 251 -10.00 12.23 6.63
CA GLY A 251 -9.50 12.55 5.29
C GLY A 251 -8.88 13.94 5.16
N GLU A 252 -9.28 14.90 6.00
CA GLU A 252 -8.74 16.27 5.99
C GLU A 252 -7.37 16.36 6.69
N ASP A 253 -7.02 15.42 7.58
CA ASP A 253 -5.73 15.35 8.28
C ASP A 253 -5.31 13.89 8.50
N PRO A 254 -5.00 13.13 7.45
CA PRO A 254 -4.67 11.71 7.54
C PRO A 254 -3.19 11.46 7.88
N HIS A 255 -2.30 12.46 7.69
CA HIS A 255 -0.86 12.23 7.63
C HIS A 255 -0.28 11.61 8.91
N GLY A 256 -0.70 12.09 10.08
CA GLY A 256 -0.26 11.52 11.38
C GLY A 256 -0.63 10.04 11.50
N GLY A 257 -1.88 9.70 11.16
CA GLY A 257 -2.38 8.32 11.21
C GLY A 257 -1.72 7.41 10.17
N VAL A 258 -1.49 7.92 8.96
CA VAL A 258 -0.74 7.20 7.91
C VAL A 258 0.69 6.93 8.36
N ALA A 259 1.39 7.94 8.91
CA ALA A 259 2.77 7.80 9.37
C ALA A 259 2.89 6.79 10.52
N GLU A 260 1.99 6.84 11.51
CA GLU A 260 1.93 5.88 12.60
C GLU A 260 1.69 4.46 12.07
N SER A 261 0.74 4.29 11.16
CA SER A 261 0.39 2.98 10.59
C SER A 261 1.55 2.37 9.78
N ILE A 262 2.24 3.18 8.97
CA ILE A 262 3.44 2.74 8.22
C ILE A 262 4.58 2.35 9.18
N GLY A 263 4.81 3.15 10.22
CA GLY A 263 5.81 2.85 11.25
C GLY A 263 5.52 1.54 11.97
N TYR A 264 4.26 1.32 12.37
CA TYR A 264 3.84 0.08 13.02
C TYR A 264 4.00 -1.14 12.10
N LEU A 265 3.57 -1.04 10.83
CA LEU A 265 3.71 -2.12 9.85
C LEU A 265 5.18 -2.50 9.66
N ARG A 266 6.08 -1.52 9.50
CA ARG A 266 7.52 -1.75 9.41
C ARG A 266 8.06 -2.45 10.64
N GLY A 267 7.69 -1.98 11.84
CA GLY A 267 8.10 -2.61 13.10
C GLY A 267 7.66 -4.08 13.22
N ILE A 268 6.44 -4.42 12.78
CA ILE A 268 5.95 -5.81 12.75
C ILE A 268 6.74 -6.65 11.74
N ILE A 269 7.03 -6.12 10.56
CA ILE A 269 7.80 -6.82 9.52
C ILE A 269 9.21 -7.10 10.03
N ASP A 270 9.87 -6.13 10.65
CA ASP A 270 11.24 -6.26 11.17
C ASP A 270 11.34 -7.20 12.39
N ALA A 271 10.25 -7.32 13.18
CA ALA A 271 10.20 -8.17 14.36
C ALA A 271 9.87 -9.65 14.07
N LEU A 272 9.57 -10.01 12.83
CA LEU A 272 9.19 -11.36 12.40
C LEU A 272 10.26 -12.04 11.57
#